data_7c707628e77ef43c77d160c8f338367b
#
_entry.id   7c707628e77ef43c77d160c8f338367b
#
_cell.length_a   1.000
_cell.length_b   1.000
_cell.length_c   1.000
_cell.angle_alpha   90.00
_cell.angle_beta   90.00
_cell.angle_gamma   90.00
#
_symmetry.space_group_name_H-M   'P 1'
#
loop_
_entity.id
_entity.type
_entity.pdbx_description
1 polymer ?
#
loop_
_entity_poly.entity_id
_entity_poly.type
_entity_poly.pdbx_seq_one_letter_code
_entity_poly.pdbx_strand_id
1 'polypeptide(L)'
;NSTTPGEIVGTHSGVAVTTIDGAAALAEYLRRKVHLGGLARVVFEHPLYAAFVQAAPGVKELLAIGKVRDELLLQKRWDVVVVDAGASGHALEHLRMPGAAAATFRRGRVHREASRVHGVLADPKTTSIHVVATAEEMPVLEAIESARRIRDDLGVPLGRVIVNRCLPPAPAGVDRALSRVIESG
;
A
#
# COMPACT_ATOMS: atom_id res chain seq x y z
N ASN A 1 -0.42 -3.72 -21.43
CA ASN A 1 -1.84 -3.35 -21.29
C ASN A 1 -1.95 -2.40 -20.11
N SER A 2 -2.09 -1.10 -20.38
CA SER A 2 -2.36 -0.10 -19.35
C SER A 2 -3.83 -0.23 -18.95
N THR A 3 -4.07 -0.75 -17.75
CA THR A 3 -5.40 -0.76 -17.14
C THR A 3 -5.79 0.67 -16.77
N THR A 4 -6.97 1.11 -17.14
CA THR A 4 -7.51 2.40 -16.70
C THR A 4 -7.64 2.38 -15.16
N PRO A 5 -7.19 3.42 -14.44
CA PRO A 5 -7.31 3.46 -12.98
C PRO A 5 -8.76 3.22 -12.52
N GLY A 6 -8.95 2.23 -11.65
CA GLY A 6 -10.26 1.83 -11.15
C GLY A 6 -11.03 0.81 -11.98
N GLU A 7 -10.53 0.45 -13.16
CA GLU A 7 -11.10 -0.65 -13.96
C GLU A 7 -10.68 -2.00 -13.36
N ILE A 8 -11.65 -2.88 -13.15
CA ILE A 8 -11.40 -4.22 -12.62
C ILE A 8 -11.27 -5.18 -13.80
N VAL A 9 -10.10 -5.80 -13.92
CA VAL A 9 -9.84 -6.83 -14.91
C VAL A 9 -9.89 -8.19 -14.23
N GLY A 10 -10.87 -9.00 -14.61
CA GLY A 10 -10.97 -10.39 -14.14
C GLY A 10 -9.92 -11.28 -14.80
N THR A 11 -9.37 -12.21 -14.04
CA THR A 11 -8.49 -13.28 -14.53
C THR A 11 -9.22 -14.61 -14.51
N HIS A 12 -8.70 -15.60 -15.26
CA HIS A 12 -9.31 -16.94 -15.32
C HIS A 12 -9.31 -17.70 -13.98
N SER A 13 -8.48 -17.28 -13.01
CA SER A 13 -8.34 -17.90 -11.69
C SER A 13 -9.26 -17.30 -10.61
N GLY A 14 -10.24 -16.48 -10.98
CA GLY A 14 -11.12 -15.81 -10.01
C GLY A 14 -10.43 -14.64 -9.27
N VAL A 15 -9.22 -14.27 -9.67
CA VAL A 15 -8.52 -13.09 -9.16
C VAL A 15 -8.90 -11.88 -10.01
N ALA A 16 -9.25 -10.79 -9.39
CA ALA A 16 -9.45 -9.51 -10.06
C ALA A 16 -8.28 -8.58 -9.78
N VAL A 17 -7.85 -7.85 -10.77
CA VAL A 17 -6.74 -6.89 -10.67
C VAL A 17 -7.25 -5.51 -11.02
N THR A 18 -6.85 -4.52 -10.24
CA THR A 18 -7.14 -3.11 -10.51
C THR A 18 -5.98 -2.24 -10.08
N THR A 19 -5.88 -1.06 -10.66
CA THR A 19 -4.95 -0.03 -10.21
C THR A 19 -5.72 1.05 -9.46
N ILE A 20 -5.23 1.42 -8.28
CA ILE A 20 -5.83 2.49 -7.49
C ILE A 20 -5.03 3.78 -7.73
N ASP A 21 -5.70 4.76 -8.31
CA ASP A 21 -5.20 6.13 -8.42
C ASP A 21 -5.80 7.00 -7.30
N GLY A 22 -4.94 7.67 -6.54
CA GLY A 22 -5.37 8.49 -5.40
C GLY A 22 -6.23 9.69 -5.80
N ALA A 23 -6.02 10.27 -6.97
CA ALA A 23 -6.83 11.40 -7.45
C ALA A 23 -8.23 10.92 -7.88
N ALA A 24 -8.31 9.78 -8.57
CA ALA A 24 -9.58 9.15 -8.92
C ALA A 24 -10.35 8.71 -7.65
N ALA A 25 -9.66 8.16 -6.66
CA ALA A 25 -10.25 7.79 -5.38
C ALA A 25 -10.82 9.01 -4.62
N LEU A 26 -10.12 10.16 -4.66
CA LEU A 26 -10.63 11.41 -4.09
C LEU A 26 -11.88 11.90 -4.83
N ALA A 27 -11.88 11.90 -6.15
CA ALA A 27 -13.03 12.30 -6.94
C ALA A 27 -14.26 11.43 -6.65
N GLU A 28 -14.06 10.12 -6.52
CA GLU A 28 -15.12 9.18 -6.15
C GLU A 28 -15.62 9.41 -4.71
N TYR A 29 -14.70 9.58 -3.76
CA TYR A 29 -15.05 9.90 -2.37
C TYR A 29 -15.90 11.16 -2.26
N LEU A 30 -15.50 12.23 -2.93
CA LEU A 30 -16.23 13.49 -2.91
C LEU A 30 -17.60 13.35 -3.58
N ARG A 31 -17.71 12.63 -4.70
CA ARG A 31 -19.02 12.36 -5.33
C ARG A 31 -19.96 11.60 -4.42
N ARG A 32 -19.47 10.64 -3.66
CA ARG A 32 -20.27 9.83 -2.73
C ARG A 32 -20.65 10.57 -1.45
N LYS A 33 -19.75 11.40 -0.92
CA LYS A 33 -19.91 12.02 0.43
C LYS A 33 -20.37 13.47 0.40
N VAL A 34 -20.16 14.17 -0.69
CA VAL A 34 -20.55 15.56 -0.85
C VAL A 34 -21.63 15.64 -1.93
N HIS A 35 -22.86 15.91 -1.51
CA HIS A 35 -23.99 16.07 -2.42
C HIS A 35 -23.88 17.43 -3.15
N LEU A 36 -22.87 17.58 -4.00
CA LEU A 36 -22.57 18.82 -4.74
C LEU A 36 -23.49 19.03 -5.97
N GLY A 37 -24.34 18.07 -6.30
CA GLY A 37 -25.19 18.16 -7.48
C GLY A 37 -24.39 18.52 -8.75
N GLY A 38 -24.89 19.44 -9.58
CA GLY A 38 -24.22 19.89 -10.79
C GLY A 38 -22.93 20.69 -10.56
N LEU A 39 -22.68 21.19 -9.34
CA LEU A 39 -21.44 21.91 -8.97
C LEU A 39 -20.23 20.98 -8.81
N ALA A 40 -20.44 19.69 -8.62
CA ALA A 40 -19.36 18.72 -8.46
C ALA A 40 -18.40 18.76 -9.66
N ARG A 41 -18.95 18.82 -10.87
CA ARG A 41 -18.16 18.86 -12.10
C ARG A 41 -17.25 20.08 -12.15
N VAL A 42 -17.79 21.26 -11.83
CA VAL A 42 -17.03 22.51 -11.82
C VAL A 42 -15.88 22.48 -10.81
N VAL A 43 -16.11 21.89 -9.63
CA VAL A 43 -15.07 21.77 -8.58
C VAL A 43 -13.96 20.80 -9.02
N PHE A 44 -14.31 19.67 -9.63
CA PHE A 44 -13.33 18.65 -10.01
C PHE A 44 -12.54 19.02 -11.27
N GLU A 45 -13.12 19.77 -12.19
CA GLU A 45 -12.45 20.26 -13.38
C GLU A 45 -11.63 21.55 -13.11
N HIS A 46 -11.73 22.12 -11.91
CA HIS A 46 -11.03 23.35 -11.57
C HIS A 46 -9.52 23.08 -11.34
N PRO A 47 -8.60 23.86 -11.94
CA PRO A 47 -7.15 23.67 -11.79
C PRO A 47 -6.66 23.70 -10.33
N LEU A 48 -7.30 24.50 -9.46
CA LEU A 48 -6.98 24.56 -8.03
C LEU A 48 -7.26 23.24 -7.31
N TYR A 49 -8.26 22.46 -7.74
CA TYR A 49 -8.52 21.15 -7.18
C TYR A 49 -7.37 20.19 -7.49
N ALA A 50 -6.94 20.14 -8.75
CA ALA A 50 -5.79 19.32 -9.16
C ALA A 50 -4.51 19.75 -8.42
N ALA A 51 -4.27 21.05 -8.31
CA ALA A 51 -3.14 21.59 -7.55
C ALA A 51 -3.21 21.21 -6.05
N PHE A 52 -4.37 21.30 -5.42
CA PHE A 52 -4.58 20.90 -4.03
C PHE A 52 -4.30 19.40 -3.82
N VAL A 53 -4.83 18.54 -4.69
CA VAL A 53 -4.61 17.08 -4.61
C VAL A 53 -3.13 16.74 -4.81
N GLN A 54 -2.42 17.49 -5.67
CA GLN A 54 -0.99 17.27 -5.89
C GLN A 54 -0.14 17.82 -4.75
N ALA A 55 -0.54 18.94 -4.17
CA ALA A 55 0.22 19.62 -3.12
C ALA A 55 -0.04 19.10 -1.70
N ALA A 56 -1.09 18.31 -1.48
CA ALA A 56 -1.43 17.77 -0.16
C ALA A 56 -0.76 16.39 0.06
N PRO A 57 0.42 16.35 0.69
CA PRO A 57 1.11 15.07 0.94
C PRO A 57 0.24 14.13 1.75
N GLY A 58 0.16 12.87 1.35
CA GLY A 58 -0.53 11.82 2.07
C GLY A 58 -2.05 11.74 1.87
N VAL A 59 -2.68 12.72 1.23
CA VAL A 59 -4.13 12.67 0.94
C VAL A 59 -4.44 11.57 -0.08
N LYS A 60 -3.62 11.43 -1.12
CA LYS A 60 -3.78 10.39 -2.14
C LYS A 60 -3.66 9.01 -1.54
N GLU A 61 -2.68 8.83 -0.68
CA GLU A 61 -2.37 7.60 0.02
C GLU A 61 -3.51 7.20 0.96
N LEU A 62 -3.96 8.15 1.77
CA LEU A 62 -5.11 7.95 2.66
C LEU A 62 -6.36 7.52 1.90
N LEU A 63 -6.61 8.14 0.75
CA LEU A 63 -7.77 7.84 -0.08
C LEU A 63 -7.65 6.51 -0.82
N ALA A 64 -6.45 6.15 -1.26
CA ALA A 64 -6.18 4.85 -1.86
C ALA A 64 -6.46 3.71 -0.85
N ILE A 65 -5.92 3.82 0.36
CA ILE A 65 -6.19 2.85 1.42
C ILE A 65 -7.66 2.89 1.84
N GLY A 66 -8.27 4.07 1.90
CA GLY A 66 -9.69 4.24 2.18
C GLY A 66 -10.58 3.53 1.15
N LYS A 67 -10.20 3.52 -0.13
CA LYS A 67 -10.90 2.78 -1.18
C LYS A 67 -10.76 1.27 -0.99
N VAL A 68 -9.58 0.76 -0.67
CA VAL A 68 -9.38 -0.66 -0.34
C VAL A 68 -10.31 -1.08 0.80
N ARG A 69 -10.35 -0.29 1.86
CA ARG A 69 -11.26 -0.52 2.99
C ARG A 69 -12.72 -0.56 2.56
N ASP A 70 -13.16 0.38 1.74
CA ASP A 70 -14.54 0.46 1.29
C ASP A 70 -14.92 -0.76 0.44
N GLU A 71 -14.07 -1.19 -0.48
CA GLU A 71 -14.28 -2.38 -1.31
C GLU A 71 -14.33 -3.67 -0.47
N LEU A 72 -13.44 -3.81 0.51
CA LEU A 72 -13.34 -5.01 1.34
C LEU A 72 -14.45 -5.09 2.40
N LEU A 73 -14.63 -4.02 3.20
CA LEU A 73 -15.46 -4.07 4.39
C LEU A 73 -16.89 -3.56 4.17
N LEU A 74 -17.08 -2.55 3.33
CA LEU A 74 -18.41 -1.96 3.14
C LEU A 74 -19.18 -2.63 2.00
N GLN A 75 -18.51 -2.93 0.89
CA GLN A 75 -19.14 -3.57 -0.25
C GLN A 75 -19.10 -5.09 -0.16
N LYS A 76 -18.17 -5.66 0.62
CA LYS A 76 -17.97 -7.10 0.81
C LYS A 76 -17.88 -7.86 -0.52
N ARG A 77 -17.23 -7.24 -1.50
CA ARG A 77 -17.06 -7.80 -2.85
C ARG A 77 -15.97 -8.85 -2.92
N TRP A 78 -15.03 -8.82 -1.98
CA TRP A 78 -13.83 -9.63 -1.97
C TRP A 78 -13.63 -10.27 -0.61
N ASP A 79 -13.21 -11.51 -0.59
CA ASP A 79 -12.83 -12.21 0.63
C ASP A 79 -11.44 -11.74 1.11
N VAL A 80 -10.55 -11.48 0.16
CA VAL A 80 -9.18 -11.01 0.41
C VAL A 80 -8.80 -9.95 -0.62
N VAL A 81 -8.12 -8.92 -0.19
CA VAL A 81 -7.49 -7.92 -1.06
C VAL A 81 -5.99 -7.91 -0.80
N VAL A 82 -5.20 -8.12 -1.84
CA VAL A 82 -3.74 -8.00 -1.79
C VAL A 82 -3.36 -6.66 -2.41
N VAL A 83 -2.68 -5.82 -1.65
CA VAL A 83 -2.19 -4.53 -2.12
C VAL A 83 -0.70 -4.66 -2.40
N ASP A 84 -0.32 -4.58 -3.68
CA ASP A 84 1.08 -4.47 -4.08
C ASP A 84 1.51 -3.01 -3.86
N ALA A 85 2.12 -2.76 -2.71
CA ALA A 85 2.62 -1.45 -2.33
C ALA A 85 3.96 -1.20 -3.02
N GLY A 86 4.21 0.04 -3.40
CA GLY A 86 5.47 0.43 -4.03
C GLY A 86 6.71 0.17 -3.17
N ALA A 87 7.86 0.67 -3.60
CA ALA A 87 9.14 0.51 -2.89
C ALA A 87 9.05 0.86 -1.40
N SER A 88 9.81 0.17 -0.57
CA SER A 88 9.73 0.13 0.90
C SER A 88 9.52 1.51 1.59
N GLY A 89 10.26 2.54 1.18
CA GLY A 89 10.14 3.88 1.73
C GLY A 89 8.75 4.49 1.51
N HIS A 90 8.21 4.42 0.30
CA HIS A 90 6.88 4.94 -0.03
C HIS A 90 5.77 4.13 0.64
N ALA A 91 5.89 2.80 0.68
CA ALA A 91 4.93 1.94 1.33
C ALA A 91 4.79 2.26 2.83
N LEU A 92 5.90 2.46 3.53
CA LEU A 92 5.89 2.83 4.95
C LEU A 92 5.23 4.18 5.21
N GLU A 93 5.50 5.18 4.35
CA GLU A 93 4.82 6.48 4.44
C GLU A 93 3.30 6.36 4.19
N HIS A 94 2.88 5.54 3.23
CA HIS A 94 1.45 5.28 2.99
C HIS A 94 0.77 4.68 4.22
N LEU A 95 1.41 3.70 4.87
CA LEU A 95 0.88 3.06 6.08
C LEU A 95 0.82 4.03 7.27
N ARG A 96 1.76 4.97 7.36
CA ARG A 96 1.82 5.98 8.42
C ARG A 96 0.73 7.04 8.30
N MET A 97 0.37 7.43 7.08
CA MET A 97 -0.49 8.58 6.81
C MET A 97 -1.85 8.56 7.51
N PRO A 98 -2.59 7.44 7.60
CA PRO A 98 -3.88 7.44 8.30
C PRO A 98 -3.76 7.80 9.78
N GLY A 99 -2.77 7.24 10.47
CA GLY A 99 -2.49 7.57 11.87
C GLY A 99 -2.06 9.02 12.07
N ALA A 100 -1.16 9.51 11.24
CA ALA A 100 -0.69 10.90 11.27
C ALA A 100 -1.82 11.89 10.99
N ALA A 101 -2.67 11.61 10.00
CA ALA A 101 -3.83 12.44 9.69
C ALA A 101 -4.84 12.46 10.84
N ALA A 102 -5.12 11.32 11.47
CA ALA A 102 -5.99 11.25 12.63
C ALA A 102 -5.46 12.05 13.83
N ALA A 103 -4.14 12.03 14.05
CA ALA A 103 -3.50 12.80 15.11
C ALA A 103 -3.51 14.31 14.84
N THR A 104 -3.29 14.71 13.59
CA THR A 104 -3.24 16.12 13.16
C THR A 104 -4.63 16.75 13.20
N PHE A 105 -5.60 16.10 12.61
CA PHE A 105 -6.98 16.58 12.57
C PHE A 105 -7.78 16.06 13.75
N ARG A 106 -7.64 16.67 14.91
CA ARG A 106 -8.26 16.19 16.16
C ARG A 106 -9.78 16.07 16.15
N ARG A 107 -10.49 16.67 15.18
CA ARG A 107 -11.96 16.67 15.05
C ARG A 107 -12.39 16.77 13.59
N GLY A 108 -13.64 16.48 13.33
CA GLY A 108 -14.23 16.64 12.01
C GLY A 108 -14.19 15.38 11.14
N ARG A 109 -14.51 15.54 9.85
CA ARG A 109 -14.64 14.42 8.91
C ARG A 109 -13.30 13.73 8.62
N VAL A 110 -12.26 14.53 8.40
CA VAL A 110 -10.92 14.00 8.11
C VAL A 110 -10.44 13.13 9.25
N HIS A 111 -10.56 13.59 10.49
CA HIS A 111 -10.25 12.79 11.68
C HIS A 111 -10.99 11.45 11.70
N ARG A 112 -12.31 11.49 11.51
CA ARG A 112 -13.12 10.25 11.55
C ARG A 112 -12.75 9.26 10.46
N GLU A 113 -12.56 9.71 9.23
CA GLU A 113 -12.18 8.81 8.14
C GLU A 113 -10.75 8.29 8.30
N ALA A 114 -9.80 9.13 8.67
CA ALA A 114 -8.43 8.74 8.95
C ALA A 114 -8.35 7.72 10.11
N SER A 115 -9.09 7.95 11.20
CA SER A 115 -9.16 7.02 12.34
C SER A 115 -9.78 5.67 11.95
N ARG A 116 -10.79 5.67 11.08
CA ARG A 116 -11.40 4.42 10.58
C ARG A 116 -10.42 3.62 9.71
N VAL A 117 -9.71 4.30 8.81
CA VAL A 117 -8.70 3.65 7.96
C VAL A 117 -7.55 3.13 8.82
N HIS A 118 -7.06 3.94 9.75
CA HIS A 118 -6.01 3.52 10.69
C HIS A 118 -6.45 2.31 11.53
N GLY A 119 -7.69 2.31 12.02
CA GLY A 119 -8.23 1.18 12.79
C GLY A 119 -8.25 -0.13 12.02
N VAL A 120 -8.55 -0.11 10.71
CA VAL A 120 -8.48 -1.30 9.85
C VAL A 120 -7.05 -1.76 9.65
N LEU A 121 -6.13 -0.83 9.41
CA LEU A 121 -4.70 -1.15 9.23
C LEU A 121 -4.08 -1.73 10.51
N ALA A 122 -4.48 -1.24 11.67
CA ALA A 122 -3.95 -1.68 12.97
C ALA A 122 -4.59 -2.98 13.50
N ASP A 123 -5.71 -3.42 12.92
CA ASP A 123 -6.40 -4.62 13.38
C ASP A 123 -5.80 -5.90 12.76
N PRO A 124 -5.16 -6.78 13.56
CA PRO A 124 -4.54 -8.01 13.08
C PRO A 124 -5.55 -9.04 12.53
N LYS A 125 -6.85 -8.85 12.76
CA LYS A 125 -7.90 -9.71 12.19
C LYS A 125 -8.24 -9.33 10.75
N THR A 126 -7.93 -8.10 10.36
CA THR A 126 -8.29 -7.56 9.03
C THR A 126 -7.08 -7.28 8.16
N THR A 127 -5.92 -7.00 8.76
CA THR A 127 -4.72 -6.57 8.02
C THR A 127 -3.50 -7.38 8.43
N SER A 128 -2.65 -7.66 7.46
CA SER A 128 -1.32 -8.23 7.68
C SER A 128 -0.35 -7.65 6.65
N ILE A 129 0.74 -7.06 7.11
CA ILE A 129 1.78 -6.48 6.25
C ILE A 129 2.89 -7.51 6.05
N HIS A 130 3.19 -7.85 4.82
CA HIS A 130 4.27 -8.75 4.46
C HIS A 130 5.40 -7.98 3.82
N VAL A 131 6.63 -8.24 4.24
CA VAL A 131 7.84 -7.67 3.64
C VAL A 131 8.44 -8.69 2.69
N VAL A 132 8.74 -8.26 1.47
CA VAL A 132 9.34 -9.14 0.44
C VAL A 132 10.71 -8.58 0.06
N ALA A 133 11.74 -9.42 0.10
CA ALA A 133 13.10 -9.08 -0.29
C ALA A 133 13.69 -10.14 -1.21
N THR A 134 14.70 -9.79 -1.99
CA THR A 134 15.57 -10.77 -2.65
C THR A 134 16.63 -11.28 -1.69
N ALA A 135 17.27 -12.40 -2.03
CA ALA A 135 18.33 -13.03 -1.21
C ALA A 135 19.69 -12.34 -1.43
N GLU A 136 19.71 -11.02 -1.27
CA GLU A 136 20.89 -10.17 -1.42
C GLU A 136 21.07 -9.33 -0.15
N GLU A 137 22.30 -8.91 0.15
CA GLU A 137 22.63 -8.25 1.41
C GLU A 137 21.80 -6.98 1.63
N MET A 138 21.80 -6.05 0.68
CA MET A 138 21.10 -4.78 0.83
C MET A 138 19.58 -4.94 0.95
N PRO A 139 18.88 -5.69 0.07
CA PRO A 139 17.45 -5.95 0.23
C PRO A 139 17.08 -6.63 1.55
N VAL A 140 17.93 -7.52 2.06
CA VAL A 140 17.69 -8.17 3.37
C VAL A 140 17.83 -7.15 4.51
N LEU A 141 18.84 -6.30 4.48
CA LEU A 141 19.01 -5.24 5.50
C LEU A 141 17.84 -4.25 5.47
N GLU A 142 17.41 -3.81 4.30
CA GLU A 142 16.23 -2.94 4.14
C GLU A 142 14.94 -3.63 4.61
N ALA A 143 14.79 -4.93 4.37
CA ALA A 143 13.65 -5.70 4.85
C ALA A 143 13.61 -5.79 6.38
N ILE A 144 14.77 -6.00 7.01
CA ILE A 144 14.89 -6.02 8.48
C ILE A 144 14.52 -4.66 9.07
N GLU A 145 15.03 -3.57 8.50
CA GLU A 145 14.70 -2.22 8.94
C GLU A 145 13.22 -1.92 8.75
N SER A 146 12.66 -2.23 7.58
CA SER A 146 11.24 -2.05 7.28
C SER A 146 10.36 -2.84 8.26
N ALA A 147 10.70 -4.10 8.54
CA ALA A 147 9.96 -4.93 9.48
C ALA A 147 9.99 -4.35 10.91
N ARG A 148 11.13 -3.80 11.35
CA ARG A 148 11.24 -3.09 12.64
C ARG A 148 10.34 -1.86 12.66
N ARG A 149 10.40 -1.00 11.66
CA ARG A 149 9.57 0.21 11.56
C ARG A 149 8.08 -0.11 11.54
N ILE A 150 7.66 -1.15 10.80
CA ILE A 150 6.27 -1.59 10.75
C ILE A 150 5.80 -1.98 12.16
N ARG A 151 6.59 -2.78 12.86
CA ARG A 151 6.23 -3.30 14.18
C ARG A 151 6.29 -2.24 15.28
N ASP A 152 7.38 -1.46 15.31
CA ASP A 152 7.73 -0.62 16.45
C ASP A 152 7.20 0.82 16.29
N ASP A 153 7.16 1.36 15.07
CA ASP A 153 6.80 2.76 14.82
C ASP A 153 5.37 2.95 14.31
N LEU A 154 4.88 2.00 13.48
CA LEU A 154 3.60 2.18 12.81
C LEU A 154 2.44 1.53 13.56
N GLY A 155 2.70 0.55 14.42
CA GLY A 155 1.67 -0.17 15.17
C GLY A 155 0.71 -0.94 14.27
N VAL A 156 1.17 -1.36 13.08
CA VAL A 156 0.40 -2.21 12.15
C VAL A 156 0.90 -3.65 12.21
N PRO A 157 0.05 -4.65 11.97
CA PRO A 157 0.41 -6.05 12.12
C PRO A 157 1.44 -6.49 11.09
N LEU A 158 2.64 -6.83 11.54
CA LEU A 158 3.67 -7.45 10.72
C LEU A 158 3.34 -8.94 10.55
N GLY A 159 3.21 -9.38 9.31
CA GLY A 159 3.01 -10.78 8.95
C GLY A 159 4.33 -11.52 8.75
N ARG A 160 4.63 -11.91 7.53
CA ARG A 160 5.83 -12.67 7.18
C ARG A 160 6.84 -11.80 6.45
N VAL A 161 8.12 -12.10 6.66
CA VAL A 161 9.20 -11.68 5.76
C VAL A 161 9.41 -12.82 4.76
N ILE A 162 9.33 -12.49 3.47
CA ILE A 162 9.39 -13.45 2.36
C ILE A 162 10.67 -13.17 1.58
N VAL A 163 11.56 -14.15 1.51
CA VAL A 163 12.72 -14.06 0.63
C VAL A 163 12.35 -14.66 -0.73
N ASN A 164 12.37 -13.82 -1.75
CA ASN A 164 11.96 -14.15 -3.11
C ASN A 164 13.18 -14.29 -4.04
N ARG A 165 12.98 -14.91 -5.19
CA ARG A 165 14.03 -15.12 -6.21
C ARG A 165 15.30 -15.79 -5.67
N CYS A 166 15.14 -16.73 -4.72
CA CYS A 166 16.25 -17.53 -4.25
C CYS A 166 16.77 -18.42 -5.39
N LEU A 167 18.07 -18.42 -5.56
CA LEU A 167 18.70 -19.39 -6.47
C LEU A 167 18.57 -20.80 -5.90
N PRO A 168 18.41 -21.81 -6.75
CA PRO A 168 18.48 -23.19 -6.29
C PRO A 168 19.86 -23.46 -5.65
N PRO A 169 19.95 -24.43 -4.73
CA PRO A 169 21.23 -24.81 -4.14
C PRO A 169 22.26 -25.12 -5.23
N ALA A 170 23.48 -24.65 -5.04
CA ALA A 170 24.57 -24.96 -5.96
C ALA A 170 24.75 -26.47 -6.07
N PRO A 171 25.05 -27.00 -7.25
CA PRO A 171 25.37 -28.44 -7.40
C PRO A 171 26.47 -28.86 -6.45
N ALA A 172 26.38 -30.08 -5.93
CA ALA A 172 27.34 -30.61 -4.99
C ALA A 172 28.79 -30.50 -5.54
N GLY A 173 29.68 -29.86 -4.80
CA GLY A 173 31.08 -29.67 -5.19
C GLY A 173 31.43 -28.27 -5.73
N VAL A 174 30.47 -27.45 -6.10
CA VAL A 174 30.72 -26.06 -6.55
C VAL A 174 31.37 -25.26 -5.42
N ASP A 175 30.88 -25.38 -4.18
CA ASP A 175 31.45 -24.69 -3.03
C ASP A 175 32.93 -24.97 -2.83
N ARG A 176 33.38 -26.24 -3.01
CA ARG A 176 34.80 -26.61 -2.94
C ARG A 176 35.62 -26.03 -4.09
N ALA A 177 35.03 -25.92 -5.28
CA ALA A 177 35.70 -25.34 -6.43
C ALA A 177 35.90 -23.83 -6.24
N LEU A 178 34.87 -23.14 -5.74
CA LEU A 178 34.93 -21.71 -5.42
C LEU A 178 35.93 -21.39 -4.30
N SER A 179 35.93 -22.19 -3.22
CA SER A 179 36.89 -22.01 -2.12
C SER A 179 38.34 -22.13 -2.62
N ARG A 180 38.63 -23.09 -3.49
CA ARG A 180 39.98 -23.24 -4.09
C ARG A 180 40.40 -22.05 -4.94
N VAL A 181 39.46 -21.45 -5.70
CA VAL A 181 39.75 -20.28 -6.53
C VAL A 181 40.02 -19.04 -5.65
N ILE A 182 39.27 -18.88 -4.57
CA ILE A 182 39.46 -17.77 -3.63
C ILE A 182 40.78 -17.90 -2.85
N GLU A 183 41.18 -19.12 -2.49
CA GLU A 183 42.44 -19.40 -1.78
C GLU A 183 43.69 -19.30 -2.68
N SER A 184 43.52 -19.35 -4.00
CA SER A 184 44.61 -19.32 -4.98
C SER A 184 44.87 -17.95 -5.61
N GLY A 185 44.10 -16.92 -5.31
CA GLY A 185 44.22 -15.52 -5.77
C GLY A 185 44.71 -14.59 -4.69
#